data_5c85cc130aa2e7e1ce33e3726c183a9c
#
_entry.id   5c85cc130aa2e7e1ce33e3726c183a9c
#
_cell.length_a   1.000
_cell.length_b   1.000
_cell.length_c   1.000
_cell.angle_alpha   90.00
_cell.angle_beta   90.00
_cell.angle_gamma   90.00
#
_symmetry.space_group_name_H-M   'P 1'
#
loop_
_entity.id
_entity.type
_entity.pdbx_description
1 polymer ?
#
loop_
_entity_poly.entity_id
_entity_poly.type
_entity_poly.pdbx_seq_one_letter_code
_entity_poly.pdbx_strand_id
1 'polypeptide(L)'
;MNILLIDDHALFAKSLEIALEDYPKIDEFRSLQNVENVVTIINQFKPDIILLDINLSNISSEDGLEIAKIILDSKCNTKIVILTGYDLPVYQYEAQKLGVSGFINKNILPEILVKVLHDINKGASHFPTPTETIEELTHTEKQILQLLCDGYKRKEIASMLYASERTISNHIQHVFDKLNVSSSLEAVTKGIKLGYIQPTYH
;
A
#
# COMPACT_ATOMS: atom_id res chain seq x y z
N MET A 1 20.13 12.10 8.49
CA MET A 1 18.71 12.16 8.13
C MET A 1 17.87 11.54 9.24
N ASN A 2 16.73 12.15 9.54
CA ASN A 2 15.76 11.68 10.53
C ASN A 2 14.74 10.79 9.85
N ILE A 3 14.49 9.59 10.39
CA ILE A 3 13.59 8.59 9.82
C ILE A 3 12.46 8.31 10.80
N LEU A 4 11.22 8.31 10.30
CA LEU A 4 10.03 7.90 11.02
C LEU A 4 9.47 6.64 10.36
N LEU A 5 9.42 5.54 11.11
CA LEU A 5 8.75 4.31 10.68
C LEU A 5 7.31 4.29 11.22
N ILE A 6 6.35 3.99 10.36
CA ILE A 6 4.94 3.71 10.72
C ILE A 6 4.65 2.28 10.31
N ASP A 7 4.54 1.39 11.30
CA ASP A 7 4.43 -0.06 11.10
C ASP A 7 3.77 -0.68 12.32
N ASP A 8 2.83 -1.58 12.11
CA ASP A 8 2.11 -2.26 13.19
C ASP A 8 2.86 -3.49 13.77
N HIS A 9 3.99 -3.86 13.16
CA HIS A 9 4.83 -4.99 13.59
C HIS A 9 5.96 -4.53 14.53
N ALA A 10 5.72 -4.53 15.85
CA ALA A 10 6.67 -4.07 16.85
C ALA A 10 8.06 -4.73 16.76
N LEU A 11 8.10 -6.04 16.46
CA LEU A 11 9.36 -6.77 16.31
C LEU A 11 10.16 -6.30 15.09
N PHE A 12 9.49 -6.05 13.97
CA PHE A 12 10.13 -5.52 12.77
C PHE A 12 10.69 -4.11 13.03
N ALA A 13 9.89 -3.24 13.65
CA ALA A 13 10.30 -1.88 14.00
C ALA A 13 11.56 -1.87 14.88
N LYS A 14 11.59 -2.72 15.92
CA LYS A 14 12.75 -2.83 16.81
C LYS A 14 13.98 -3.45 16.11
N SER A 15 13.76 -4.44 15.25
CA SER A 15 14.86 -5.04 14.48
C SER A 15 15.47 -4.04 13.50
N LEU A 16 14.64 -3.24 12.85
CA LEU A 16 15.11 -2.21 11.92
C LEU A 16 15.84 -1.07 12.67
N GLU A 17 15.34 -0.64 13.83
CA GLU A 17 16.02 0.34 14.70
C GLU A 17 17.45 -0.11 15.02
N ILE A 18 17.61 -1.35 15.52
CA ILE A 18 18.92 -1.94 15.84
C ILE A 18 19.80 -2.04 14.60
N ALA A 19 19.23 -2.50 13.47
CA ALA A 19 19.99 -2.66 12.23
C ALA A 19 20.48 -1.32 11.65
N LEU A 20 19.84 -0.21 12.00
CA LEU A 20 20.17 1.12 11.49
C LEU A 20 21.01 1.97 12.48
N GLU A 21 21.20 1.53 13.71
CA GLU A 21 21.88 2.28 14.78
C GLU A 21 23.32 2.68 14.42
N ASP A 22 24.06 1.78 13.74
CA ASP A 22 25.47 2.00 13.42
C ASP A 22 25.71 2.78 12.10
N TYR A 23 24.64 3.25 11.43
CA TYR A 23 24.80 3.97 10.17
C TYR A 23 24.94 5.49 10.37
N PRO A 24 26.14 6.09 10.15
CA PRO A 24 26.39 7.52 10.42
C PRO A 24 25.54 8.50 9.62
N LYS A 25 24.82 8.02 8.60
CA LYS A 25 23.92 8.85 7.78
C LYS A 25 22.54 9.02 8.39
N ILE A 26 22.23 8.26 9.45
CA ILE A 26 20.96 8.34 10.19
C ILE A 26 21.23 9.07 11.49
N ASP A 27 20.59 10.20 11.68
CA ASP A 27 20.76 11.04 12.87
C ASP A 27 19.81 10.58 13.98
N GLU A 28 18.57 10.27 13.61
CA GLU A 28 17.55 9.76 14.53
C GLU A 28 16.58 8.82 13.80
N PHE A 29 16.23 7.72 14.45
CA PHE A 29 15.19 6.79 14.02
C PHE A 29 14.10 6.70 15.07
N ARG A 30 12.85 6.87 14.67
CA ARG A 30 11.67 6.65 15.52
C ARG A 30 10.69 5.73 14.85
N SER A 31 9.98 4.93 15.66
CA SER A 31 8.87 4.11 15.18
C SER A 31 7.56 4.49 15.86
N LEU A 32 6.47 4.47 15.09
CA LEU A 32 5.11 4.65 15.57
C LEU A 32 4.33 3.36 15.38
N GLN A 33 3.65 2.96 16.45
CA GLN A 33 2.70 1.84 16.45
C GLN A 33 1.27 2.32 16.67
N ASN A 34 1.02 3.60 16.37
CA ASN A 34 -0.30 4.24 16.40
C ASN A 34 -0.27 5.39 15.39
N VAL A 35 -1.29 5.52 14.58
CA VAL A 35 -1.42 6.58 13.56
C VAL A 35 -2.25 7.77 14.05
N GLU A 36 -2.78 7.71 15.29
CA GLU A 36 -3.47 8.85 15.88
C GLU A 36 -2.53 10.07 15.93
N ASN A 37 -3.04 11.20 15.45
CA ASN A 37 -2.27 12.46 15.40
C ASN A 37 -0.96 12.38 14.59
N VAL A 38 -0.86 11.47 13.61
CA VAL A 38 0.36 11.26 12.80
C VAL A 38 0.91 12.57 12.24
N VAL A 39 0.07 13.46 11.71
CA VAL A 39 0.49 14.76 11.17
C VAL A 39 1.11 15.66 12.26
N THR A 40 0.57 15.64 13.48
CA THR A 40 1.13 16.38 14.60
C THR A 40 2.52 15.89 14.98
N ILE A 41 2.69 14.57 15.01
CA ILE A 41 3.99 13.93 15.31
C ILE A 41 5.02 14.28 14.22
N ILE A 42 4.62 14.21 12.95
CA ILE A 42 5.47 14.58 11.81
C ILE A 42 5.92 16.04 11.93
N ASN A 43 5.00 16.96 12.25
CA ASN A 43 5.32 18.38 12.40
C ASN A 43 6.28 18.66 13.57
N GLN A 44 6.22 17.87 14.65
CA GLN A 44 7.11 17.98 15.81
C GLN A 44 8.48 17.37 15.55
N PHE A 45 8.51 16.15 15.02
CA PHE A 45 9.73 15.40 14.76
C PHE A 45 10.47 15.86 13.50
N LYS A 46 9.74 16.34 12.49
CA LYS A 46 10.25 16.80 11.18
C LYS A 46 11.15 15.74 10.51
N PRO A 47 10.66 14.53 10.27
CA PRO A 47 11.46 13.51 9.60
C PRO A 47 11.81 13.95 8.18
N ASP A 48 13.01 13.60 7.73
CA ASP A 48 13.40 13.70 6.32
C ASP A 48 12.67 12.66 5.49
N ILE A 49 12.52 11.46 6.06
CA ILE A 49 11.88 10.30 5.42
C ILE A 49 10.89 9.65 6.38
N ILE A 50 9.71 9.31 5.86
CA ILE A 50 8.75 8.42 6.49
C ILE A 50 8.79 7.08 5.76
N LEU A 51 9.09 6.01 6.49
CA LEU A 51 8.88 4.63 6.06
C LEU A 51 7.49 4.20 6.51
N LEU A 52 6.65 3.76 5.58
CA LEU A 52 5.25 3.49 5.84
C LEU A 52 4.86 2.10 5.32
N ASP A 53 4.40 1.23 6.22
CA ASP A 53 3.82 -0.05 5.79
C ASP A 53 2.41 0.15 5.20
N ILE A 54 2.05 -0.71 4.27
CA ILE A 54 0.69 -0.75 3.69
C ILE A 54 -0.28 -1.40 4.66
N ASN A 55 0.12 -2.51 5.28
CA ASN A 55 -0.76 -3.23 6.20
C ASN A 55 -0.62 -2.68 7.61
N LEU A 56 -1.60 -1.89 8.02
CA LEU A 56 -1.68 -1.28 9.35
C LEU A 56 -2.91 -1.77 10.12
N SER A 57 -3.41 -2.96 9.81
CA SER A 57 -4.69 -3.49 10.32
C SER A 57 -4.76 -3.59 11.85
N ASN A 58 -3.63 -3.68 12.54
CA ASN A 58 -3.58 -3.71 14.01
C ASN A 58 -3.66 -2.31 14.66
N ILE A 59 -3.43 -1.23 13.89
CA ILE A 59 -3.31 0.13 14.43
C ILE A 59 -4.20 1.15 13.72
N SER A 60 -4.82 0.80 12.59
CA SER A 60 -5.68 1.68 11.80
C SER A 60 -6.76 0.90 11.06
N SER A 61 -7.90 1.56 10.84
CA SER A 61 -8.92 1.12 9.87
C SER A 61 -8.55 1.49 8.42
N GLU A 62 -7.63 2.44 8.26
CA GLU A 62 -7.11 2.91 6.97
C GLU A 62 -5.83 2.14 6.63
N ASP A 63 -5.62 1.85 5.36
CA ASP A 63 -4.36 1.26 4.90
C ASP A 63 -3.24 2.32 4.77
N GLY A 64 -2.01 1.86 4.58
CA GLY A 64 -0.87 2.76 4.49
C GLY A 64 -0.91 3.72 3.31
N LEU A 65 -1.61 3.41 2.21
CA LEU A 65 -1.75 4.33 1.08
C LEU A 65 -2.73 5.47 1.41
N GLU A 66 -3.79 5.19 2.17
CA GLU A 66 -4.70 6.21 2.69
C GLU A 66 -3.98 7.14 3.68
N ILE A 67 -3.17 6.58 4.58
CA ILE A 67 -2.32 7.37 5.49
C ILE A 67 -1.28 8.20 4.71
N ALA A 68 -0.64 7.64 3.67
CA ALA A 68 0.26 8.38 2.80
C ALA A 68 -0.42 9.60 2.17
N LYS A 69 -1.65 9.43 1.70
CA LYS A 69 -2.45 10.51 1.14
C LYS A 69 -2.74 11.60 2.17
N ILE A 70 -3.15 11.24 3.39
CA ILE A 70 -3.38 12.21 4.48
C ILE A 70 -2.10 13.02 4.75
N ILE A 71 -0.93 12.36 4.81
CA ILE A 71 0.34 13.03 5.05
C ILE A 71 0.70 13.97 3.89
N LEU A 72 0.54 13.53 2.63
CA LEU A 72 0.81 14.36 1.44
C LEU A 72 -0.11 15.59 1.39
N ASP A 73 -1.40 15.41 1.70
CA ASP A 73 -2.39 16.50 1.73
C ASP A 73 -2.08 17.54 2.83
N SER A 74 -1.39 17.14 3.90
CA SER A 74 -0.95 18.06 4.96
C SER A 74 0.20 18.98 4.56
N LYS A 75 0.78 18.79 3.35
CA LYS A 75 1.90 19.57 2.79
C LYS A 75 3.15 19.59 3.67
N CYS A 76 3.37 18.56 4.47
CA CYS A 76 4.62 18.37 5.18
C CYS A 76 5.77 18.17 4.17
N ASN A 77 6.89 18.84 4.41
CA ASN A 77 8.08 18.69 3.57
C ASN A 77 8.88 17.45 3.98
N THR A 78 8.30 16.27 3.77
CA THR A 78 8.92 14.99 4.10
C THR A 78 8.75 14.02 2.93
N LYS A 79 9.69 13.13 2.74
CA LYS A 79 9.64 12.08 1.71
C LYS A 79 8.92 10.87 2.26
N ILE A 80 7.94 10.35 1.53
CA ILE A 80 7.24 9.11 1.91
C ILE A 80 7.81 7.96 1.09
N VAL A 81 8.17 6.89 1.75
CA VAL A 81 8.63 5.64 1.15
C VAL A 81 7.77 4.51 1.70
N ILE A 82 7.08 3.82 0.83
CA ILE A 82 6.36 2.61 1.21
C ILE A 82 7.39 1.50 1.47
N LEU A 83 7.33 0.90 2.66
CA LEU A 83 8.17 -0.22 3.07
C LEU A 83 7.29 -1.37 3.52
N THR A 84 7.06 -2.36 2.66
CA THR A 84 6.05 -3.38 2.89
C THR A 84 6.50 -4.79 2.51
N GLY A 85 5.91 -5.80 3.17
CA GLY A 85 6.02 -7.20 2.74
C GLY A 85 5.13 -7.55 1.54
N TYR A 86 4.18 -6.69 1.22
CA TYR A 86 3.19 -6.87 0.13
C TYR A 86 3.66 -6.19 -1.15
N ASP A 87 4.57 -6.86 -1.88
CA ASP A 87 5.12 -6.36 -3.16
C ASP A 87 4.17 -6.68 -4.32
N LEU A 88 2.96 -6.10 -4.26
CA LEU A 88 1.92 -6.35 -5.25
C LEU A 88 1.84 -5.20 -6.27
N PRO A 89 1.67 -5.53 -7.58
CA PRO A 89 1.71 -4.54 -8.65
C PRO A 89 0.73 -3.37 -8.51
N VAL A 90 -0.49 -3.62 -8.00
CA VAL A 90 -1.49 -2.56 -7.77
C VAL A 90 -1.02 -1.59 -6.70
N TYR A 91 -0.42 -2.05 -5.61
CA TYR A 91 0.09 -1.18 -4.55
C TYR A 91 1.25 -0.31 -5.04
N GLN A 92 2.15 -0.88 -5.85
CA GLN A 92 3.24 -0.12 -6.48
C GLN A 92 2.69 0.99 -7.39
N TYR A 93 1.71 0.64 -8.22
CA TYR A 93 1.05 1.58 -9.13
C TYR A 93 0.33 2.70 -8.37
N GLU A 94 -0.47 2.37 -7.37
CA GLU A 94 -1.20 3.35 -6.55
C GLU A 94 -0.24 4.26 -5.76
N ALA A 95 0.84 3.71 -5.18
CA ALA A 95 1.87 4.47 -4.50
C ALA A 95 2.57 5.47 -5.43
N GLN A 96 2.94 5.03 -6.64
CA GLN A 96 3.55 5.90 -7.64
C GLN A 96 2.59 7.01 -8.09
N LYS A 97 1.32 6.69 -8.29
CA LYS A 97 0.27 7.66 -8.66
C LYS A 97 0.01 8.69 -7.55
N LEU A 98 0.08 8.30 -6.29
CA LEU A 98 0.00 9.21 -5.14
C LEU A 98 1.18 10.20 -5.09
N GLY A 99 2.32 9.87 -5.70
CA GLY A 99 3.50 10.71 -5.70
C GLY A 99 4.41 10.50 -4.49
N VAL A 100 4.37 9.32 -3.85
CA VAL A 100 5.37 8.95 -2.84
C VAL A 100 6.75 8.83 -3.48
N SER A 101 7.81 8.91 -2.70
CA SER A 101 9.18 8.96 -3.20
C SER A 101 9.78 7.58 -3.49
N GLY A 102 9.17 6.51 -2.97
CA GLY A 102 9.67 5.15 -3.21
C GLY A 102 8.74 4.05 -2.74
N PHE A 103 9.00 2.85 -3.26
CA PHE A 103 8.34 1.62 -2.88
C PHE A 103 9.40 0.52 -2.71
N ILE A 104 9.50 -0.05 -1.53
CA ILE A 104 10.58 -0.95 -1.12
C ILE A 104 9.98 -2.17 -0.43
N ASN A 105 10.50 -3.37 -0.77
CA ASN A 105 10.14 -4.59 -0.07
C ASN A 105 10.90 -4.71 1.26
N LYS A 106 10.22 -5.13 2.34
CA LYS A 106 10.82 -5.35 3.69
C LYS A 106 11.96 -6.38 3.71
N ASN A 107 12.09 -7.21 2.67
CA ASN A 107 13.19 -8.17 2.53
C ASN A 107 14.52 -7.53 2.07
N ILE A 108 14.56 -6.20 1.91
CA ILE A 108 15.77 -5.47 1.53
C ILE A 108 16.85 -5.58 2.62
N LEU A 109 18.10 -5.69 2.23
CA LEU A 109 19.21 -5.65 3.18
C LEU A 109 19.39 -4.24 3.76
N PRO A 110 19.73 -4.08 5.05
CA PRO A 110 19.89 -2.77 5.69
C PRO A 110 20.85 -1.83 4.97
N GLU A 111 21.97 -2.34 4.47
CA GLU A 111 22.98 -1.55 3.73
C GLU A 111 22.41 -0.96 2.43
N ILE A 112 21.58 -1.75 1.73
CA ILE A 112 20.93 -1.32 0.49
C ILE A 112 19.82 -0.32 0.82
N LEU A 113 19.03 -0.57 1.87
CA LEU A 113 18.00 0.35 2.33
C LEU A 113 18.58 1.74 2.64
N VAL A 114 19.63 1.82 3.45
CA VAL A 114 20.29 3.10 3.80
C VAL A 114 20.79 3.85 2.57
N LYS A 115 21.34 3.13 1.58
CA LYS A 115 21.77 3.73 0.33
C LYS A 115 20.58 4.30 -0.44
N VAL A 116 19.51 3.53 -0.60
CA VAL A 116 18.29 3.95 -1.31
C VAL A 116 17.65 5.16 -0.61
N LEU A 117 17.52 5.13 0.72
CA LEU A 117 16.96 6.25 1.48
C LEU A 117 17.81 7.52 1.35
N HIS A 118 19.13 7.39 1.33
CA HIS A 118 20.02 8.52 1.09
C HIS A 118 19.83 9.13 -0.30
N ASP A 119 19.66 8.31 -1.33
CA ASP A 119 19.43 8.77 -2.71
C ASP A 119 18.04 9.44 -2.83
N ILE A 120 17.01 8.86 -2.19
CA ILE A 120 15.68 9.47 -2.09
C ILE A 120 15.75 10.80 -1.36
N ASN A 121 16.49 10.91 -0.27
CA ASN A 121 16.63 12.17 0.46
C ASN A 121 17.25 13.27 -0.40
N LYS A 122 18.10 12.92 -1.36
CA LYS A 122 18.66 13.82 -2.37
C LYS A 122 17.75 14.14 -3.55
N GLY A 123 16.54 13.56 -3.58
CA GLY A 123 15.54 13.82 -4.62
C GLY A 123 15.39 12.75 -5.69
N ALA A 124 16.06 11.59 -5.54
CA ALA A 124 15.78 10.43 -6.38
C ALA A 124 14.42 9.79 -6.04
N SER A 125 13.90 8.96 -6.94
CA SER A 125 12.76 8.08 -6.68
C SER A 125 13.22 6.64 -6.78
N HIS A 126 12.59 5.74 -6.01
CA HIS A 126 12.92 4.31 -6.04
C HIS A 126 11.65 3.46 -6.14
N PHE A 127 11.41 2.89 -7.31
CA PHE A 127 10.29 1.97 -7.57
C PHE A 127 10.81 0.71 -8.29
N PRO A 128 10.26 -0.47 -7.98
CA PRO A 128 10.51 -1.67 -8.78
C PRO A 128 10.10 -1.44 -10.24
N THR A 129 10.79 -2.13 -11.16
CA THR A 129 10.36 -2.12 -12.56
C THR A 129 9.01 -2.80 -12.68
N PRO A 130 7.98 -2.17 -13.28
CA PRO A 130 6.68 -2.79 -13.45
C PRO A 130 6.80 -4.10 -14.24
N THR A 131 6.25 -5.18 -13.71
CA THR A 131 6.23 -6.50 -14.37
C THR A 131 4.98 -6.72 -15.20
N GLU A 132 3.89 -6.00 -14.89
CA GLU A 132 2.60 -6.09 -15.58
C GLU A 132 2.00 -4.70 -15.74
N THR A 133 1.20 -4.50 -16.80
CA THR A 133 0.39 -3.29 -16.96
C THR A 133 -0.81 -3.37 -16.01
N ILE A 134 -1.00 -2.34 -15.22
CA ILE A 134 -2.11 -2.24 -14.27
C ILE A 134 -3.22 -1.39 -14.89
N GLU A 135 -4.39 -1.99 -15.08
CA GLU A 135 -5.61 -1.30 -15.47
C GLU A 135 -6.40 -0.88 -14.22
N GLU A 136 -6.81 0.37 -14.15
CA GLU A 136 -7.55 0.86 -12.98
C GLU A 136 -8.96 0.25 -12.91
N LEU A 137 -9.22 -0.47 -11.82
CA LEU A 137 -10.59 -0.85 -11.47
C LEU A 137 -11.23 0.28 -10.67
N THR A 138 -12.47 0.62 -11.03
CA THR A 138 -13.29 1.55 -10.24
C THR A 138 -13.57 0.97 -8.86
N HIS A 139 -13.97 1.81 -7.91
CA HIS A 139 -14.37 1.34 -6.57
C HIS A 139 -15.44 0.24 -6.64
N THR A 140 -16.48 0.42 -7.45
CA THR A 140 -17.56 -0.57 -7.64
C THR A 140 -17.03 -1.87 -8.23
N GLU A 141 -16.10 -1.82 -9.20
CA GLU A 141 -15.49 -3.01 -9.80
C GLU A 141 -14.63 -3.76 -8.78
N LYS A 142 -13.82 -3.06 -7.97
CA LYS A 142 -13.05 -3.67 -6.87
C LYS A 142 -14.00 -4.34 -5.85
N GLN A 143 -15.06 -3.65 -5.46
CA GLN A 143 -16.06 -4.17 -4.51
C GLN A 143 -16.77 -5.43 -5.04
N ILE A 144 -17.19 -5.43 -6.29
CA ILE A 144 -17.81 -6.60 -6.92
C ILE A 144 -16.82 -7.78 -7.02
N LEU A 145 -15.56 -7.50 -7.39
CA LEU A 145 -14.52 -8.51 -7.48
C LEU A 145 -14.21 -9.11 -6.09
N GLN A 146 -14.21 -8.30 -5.03
CA GLN A 146 -14.08 -8.79 -3.66
C GLN A 146 -15.23 -9.69 -3.25
N LEU A 147 -16.48 -9.29 -3.53
CA LEU A 147 -17.65 -10.12 -3.23
C LEU A 147 -17.66 -11.44 -4.00
N LEU A 148 -17.14 -11.46 -5.23
CA LEU A 148 -16.94 -12.72 -5.98
C LEU A 148 -15.85 -13.58 -5.32
N CYS A 149 -14.79 -12.99 -4.80
CA CYS A 149 -13.74 -13.68 -4.05
C CYS A 149 -14.29 -14.32 -2.77
N ASP A 150 -15.20 -13.63 -2.08
CA ASP A 150 -15.88 -14.08 -0.87
C ASP A 150 -16.97 -15.14 -1.16
N GLY A 151 -17.17 -15.51 -2.44
CA GLY A 151 -18.07 -16.59 -2.86
C GLY A 151 -19.52 -16.19 -3.11
N TYR A 152 -19.86 -14.89 -3.07
CA TYR A 152 -21.22 -14.44 -3.34
C TYR A 152 -21.61 -14.59 -4.81
N LYS A 153 -22.86 -15.00 -5.05
CA LYS A 153 -23.42 -15.11 -6.39
C LYS A 153 -23.92 -13.75 -6.89
N ARG A 154 -24.01 -13.58 -8.22
CA ARG A 154 -24.46 -12.32 -8.85
C ARG A 154 -25.75 -11.76 -8.28
N LYS A 155 -26.74 -12.63 -7.96
CA LYS A 155 -28.01 -12.24 -7.36
C LYS A 155 -27.84 -11.67 -5.94
N GLU A 156 -26.97 -12.28 -5.16
CA GLU A 156 -26.64 -11.82 -3.79
C GLU A 156 -25.91 -10.48 -3.83
N ILE A 157 -24.92 -10.37 -4.72
CA ILE A 157 -24.18 -9.10 -4.97
C ILE A 157 -25.15 -7.99 -5.41
N ALA A 158 -26.10 -8.30 -6.32
CA ALA A 158 -27.11 -7.35 -6.76
C ALA A 158 -27.98 -6.83 -5.60
N SER A 159 -28.37 -7.72 -4.70
CA SER A 159 -29.14 -7.36 -3.50
C SER A 159 -28.31 -6.51 -2.53
N MET A 160 -27.03 -6.87 -2.30
CA MET A 160 -26.13 -6.16 -1.38
C MET A 160 -25.80 -4.75 -1.86
N LEU A 161 -25.65 -4.58 -3.18
CA LEU A 161 -25.29 -3.28 -3.78
C LEU A 161 -26.51 -2.48 -4.29
N TYR A 162 -27.72 -2.93 -3.98
CA TYR A 162 -28.98 -2.26 -4.40
C TYR A 162 -29.04 -2.05 -5.93
N ALA A 163 -28.54 -3.02 -6.71
CA ALA A 163 -28.46 -2.95 -8.17
C ALA A 163 -29.22 -4.10 -8.83
N SER A 164 -29.47 -4.01 -10.15
CA SER A 164 -30.01 -5.12 -10.91
C SER A 164 -28.93 -6.19 -11.22
N GLU A 165 -29.31 -7.45 -11.35
CA GLU A 165 -28.39 -8.51 -11.78
C GLU A 165 -27.72 -8.20 -13.13
N ARG A 166 -28.43 -7.51 -14.03
CA ARG A 166 -27.90 -7.03 -15.30
C ARG A 166 -26.78 -6.00 -15.10
N THR A 167 -26.97 -5.07 -14.16
CA THR A 167 -25.94 -4.06 -13.81
C THR A 167 -24.67 -4.74 -13.28
N ILE A 168 -24.85 -5.69 -12.35
CA ILE A 168 -23.72 -6.46 -11.80
C ILE A 168 -23.01 -7.26 -12.91
N SER A 169 -23.77 -7.88 -13.81
CA SER A 169 -23.18 -8.63 -14.94
C SER A 169 -22.35 -7.74 -15.86
N ASN A 170 -22.79 -6.50 -16.11
CA ASN A 170 -22.04 -5.55 -16.91
C ASN A 170 -20.72 -5.14 -16.20
N HIS A 171 -20.76 -4.86 -14.88
CA HIS A 171 -19.55 -4.57 -14.13
C HIS A 171 -18.57 -5.75 -14.12
N ILE A 172 -19.07 -6.98 -13.95
CA ILE A 172 -18.24 -8.19 -14.03
C ILE A 172 -17.59 -8.30 -15.41
N GLN A 173 -18.32 -8.01 -16.50
CA GLN A 173 -17.74 -8.03 -17.83
C GLN A 173 -16.65 -6.96 -17.98
N HIS A 174 -16.85 -5.74 -17.49
CA HIS A 174 -15.81 -4.71 -17.51
C HIS A 174 -14.57 -5.12 -16.71
N VAL A 175 -14.75 -5.81 -15.56
CA VAL A 175 -13.61 -6.39 -14.82
C VAL A 175 -12.88 -7.43 -15.68
N PHE A 176 -13.63 -8.32 -16.37
CA PHE A 176 -13.01 -9.31 -17.24
C PHE A 176 -12.20 -8.66 -18.37
N ASP A 177 -12.76 -7.65 -19.01
CA ASP A 177 -12.09 -6.93 -20.09
C ASP A 177 -10.82 -6.25 -19.60
N LYS A 178 -10.88 -5.53 -18.46
CA LYS A 178 -9.73 -4.84 -17.85
C LYS A 178 -8.65 -5.80 -17.38
N LEU A 179 -9.05 -6.93 -16.79
CA LEU A 179 -8.10 -7.95 -16.34
C LEU A 179 -7.67 -8.91 -17.46
N ASN A 180 -8.24 -8.79 -18.66
CA ASN A 180 -7.99 -9.69 -19.78
C ASN A 180 -8.16 -11.17 -19.37
N VAL A 181 -9.33 -11.51 -18.88
CA VAL A 181 -9.74 -12.85 -18.41
C VAL A 181 -11.12 -13.21 -18.93
N SER A 182 -11.51 -14.48 -18.85
CA SER A 182 -12.75 -15.00 -19.42
C SER A 182 -13.74 -15.57 -18.39
N SER A 183 -13.34 -15.68 -17.12
CA SER A 183 -14.16 -16.27 -16.07
C SER A 183 -13.99 -15.57 -14.72
N SER A 184 -14.99 -15.72 -13.84
CA SER A 184 -14.93 -15.20 -12.48
C SER A 184 -13.76 -15.81 -11.67
N LEU A 185 -13.46 -17.09 -11.89
CA LEU A 185 -12.33 -17.74 -11.23
C LEU A 185 -11.00 -17.13 -11.66
N GLU A 186 -10.81 -16.89 -12.95
CA GLU A 186 -9.61 -16.22 -13.47
C GLU A 186 -9.53 -14.79 -12.96
N ALA A 187 -10.66 -14.05 -12.93
CA ALA A 187 -10.70 -12.69 -12.43
C ALA A 187 -10.30 -12.60 -10.95
N VAL A 188 -10.84 -13.48 -10.11
CA VAL A 188 -10.50 -13.56 -8.69
C VAL A 188 -9.02 -13.93 -8.52
N THR A 189 -8.56 -14.97 -9.19
CA THR A 189 -7.14 -15.40 -9.10
C THR A 189 -6.18 -14.29 -9.52
N LYS A 190 -6.47 -13.62 -10.64
CA LYS A 190 -5.66 -12.50 -11.12
C LYS A 190 -5.79 -11.28 -10.22
N GLY A 191 -6.98 -11.00 -9.70
CA GLY A 191 -7.24 -9.93 -8.75
C GLY A 191 -6.42 -10.04 -7.46
N ILE A 192 -6.32 -11.24 -6.90
CA ILE A 192 -5.48 -11.55 -5.73
C ILE A 192 -3.99 -11.39 -6.09
N LYS A 193 -3.55 -11.99 -7.20
CA LYS A 193 -2.15 -11.94 -7.65
C LYS A 193 -1.66 -10.51 -7.86
N LEU A 194 -2.51 -9.64 -8.41
CA LEU A 194 -2.17 -8.24 -8.67
C LEU A 194 -2.34 -7.33 -7.45
N GLY A 195 -3.14 -7.72 -6.46
CA GLY A 195 -3.39 -6.95 -5.24
C GLY A 195 -4.65 -6.07 -5.29
N TYR A 196 -5.58 -6.31 -6.22
CA TYR A 196 -6.87 -5.59 -6.24
C TYR A 196 -7.78 -6.00 -5.08
N ILE A 197 -7.68 -7.24 -4.64
CA ILE A 197 -8.50 -7.87 -3.61
C ILE A 197 -7.66 -8.82 -2.76
N GLN A 198 -8.17 -9.13 -1.57
CA GLN A 198 -7.55 -10.10 -0.66
C GLN A 198 -8.58 -11.15 -0.24
N PRO A 199 -8.19 -12.45 -0.08
CA PRO A 199 -9.06 -13.46 0.50
C PRO A 199 -9.46 -13.09 1.92
N THR A 200 -10.77 -13.11 2.20
CA THR A 200 -11.27 -12.91 3.57
C THR A 200 -11.35 -14.29 4.23
N TYR A 201 -10.54 -14.52 5.24
CA TYR A 201 -10.59 -15.76 6.04
C TYR A 201 -11.66 -15.56 7.13
N HIS A 202 -12.76 -16.29 7.01
CA HIS A 202 -13.82 -16.38 8.03
C HIS A 202 -13.59 -17.54 8.96
#